data_cc1c642d328bc2a4ae5cf3309d8db571
#
_entry.id   cc1c642d328bc2a4ae5cf3309d8db571
#
_cell.length_a   1.000
_cell.length_b   1.000
_cell.length_c   1.000
_cell.angle_alpha   90.00
_cell.angle_beta   90.00
_cell.angle_gamma   90.00
#
_symmetry.space_group_name_H-M   'P 1'
#
loop_
_entity.id
_entity.type
_entity.pdbx_description
1 polymer ?
#
loop_
_entity_poly.entity_id
_entity_poly.type
_entity_poly.pdbx_seq_one_letter_code
_entity_poly.pdbx_strand_id
1 'polypeptide(L)'
;MIRICPSILNADRDNLPSEIARISGESDLLHLDVMDNIFVPNFTFTFEESKKVIKECPIPVDSHLMIADPDERAYLYAKAGSASVTFHYEASLNPMQTISRIKDEGARVGLALKPATPFQEIASLMEHLDMLLIMTVEPGFGGQSFMLDMMDKVKQARKDIDSRFFGKIWLQVDGGVSLETIAQAAESGADTFVAGSAVFNSDNPGSMVDALRALALKSSAR
;
A
#
# COMPACT_ATOMS: atom_id res chain seq x y z
N MET A 1 -10.08 10.74 -6.50
CA MET A 1 -8.71 10.93 -7.12
C MET A 1 -8.06 9.56 -7.14
N ILE A 2 -7.51 9.12 -8.28
CA ILE A 2 -6.82 7.82 -8.41
C ILE A 2 -5.33 8.02 -8.14
N ARG A 3 -4.72 7.09 -7.38
CA ARG A 3 -3.29 7.06 -7.05
C ARG A 3 -2.67 5.74 -7.48
N ILE A 4 -1.52 5.80 -8.12
CA ILE A 4 -0.72 4.62 -8.48
C ILE A 4 0.59 4.68 -7.69
N CYS A 5 0.84 3.60 -6.95
CA CYS A 5 1.97 3.44 -6.04
C CYS A 5 2.83 2.24 -6.49
N PRO A 6 3.82 2.42 -7.36
CA PRO A 6 4.69 1.32 -7.77
C PRO A 6 5.45 0.73 -6.58
N SER A 7 5.40 -0.61 -6.41
CA SER A 7 6.17 -1.31 -5.39
C SER A 7 7.54 -1.71 -5.90
N ILE A 8 8.60 -1.24 -5.22
CA ILE A 8 9.98 -1.61 -5.53
C ILE A 8 10.36 -3.05 -5.12
N LEU A 9 9.42 -3.82 -4.60
CA LEU A 9 9.63 -5.25 -4.33
C LEU A 9 10.06 -6.02 -5.60
N ASN A 10 9.59 -5.58 -6.77
CA ASN A 10 9.89 -6.18 -8.07
C ASN A 10 10.92 -5.38 -8.90
N ALA A 11 11.48 -4.31 -8.36
CA ALA A 11 12.53 -3.54 -9.00
C ALA A 11 13.91 -4.21 -8.87
N ASP A 12 14.85 -3.83 -9.74
CA ASP A 12 16.26 -4.23 -9.59
C ASP A 12 16.86 -3.54 -8.35
N ARG A 13 17.10 -4.32 -7.30
CA ARG A 13 17.57 -3.83 -6.02
C ARG A 13 19.00 -3.27 -6.07
N ASP A 14 19.82 -3.74 -7.00
CA ASP A 14 21.20 -3.26 -7.18
C ASP A 14 21.23 -1.89 -7.86
N ASN A 15 20.11 -1.49 -8.50
CA ASN A 15 19.97 -0.25 -9.25
C ASN A 15 18.74 0.59 -8.84
N LEU A 16 18.30 0.52 -7.58
CA LEU A 16 17.08 1.20 -7.09
C LEU A 16 16.97 2.69 -7.49
N PRO A 17 18.03 3.52 -7.40
CA PRO A 17 17.93 4.91 -7.83
C PRO A 17 17.52 5.07 -9.30
N SER A 18 18.04 4.22 -10.19
CA SER A 18 17.67 4.21 -11.61
C SER A 18 16.24 3.73 -11.82
N GLU A 19 15.84 2.67 -11.13
CA GLU A 19 14.48 2.14 -11.20
C GLU A 19 13.45 3.15 -10.72
N ILE A 20 13.71 3.82 -9.61
CA ILE A 20 12.84 4.88 -9.06
C ILE A 20 12.77 6.07 -10.04
N ALA A 21 13.88 6.45 -10.68
CA ALA A 21 13.88 7.53 -11.66
C ALA A 21 12.96 7.25 -12.87
N ARG A 22 12.80 5.97 -13.27
CA ARG A 22 11.92 5.56 -14.40
C ARG A 22 10.43 5.75 -14.13
N ILE A 23 10.02 5.95 -12.87
CA ILE A 23 8.61 6.06 -12.46
C ILE A 23 8.30 7.38 -11.76
N SER A 24 9.31 8.20 -11.42
CA SER A 24 9.14 9.33 -10.51
C SER A 24 8.29 10.47 -11.05
N GLY A 25 8.16 10.59 -12.39
CA GLY A 25 7.33 11.62 -13.03
C GLY A 25 5.83 11.32 -13.00
N GLU A 26 5.48 10.03 -12.98
CA GLU A 26 4.11 9.55 -13.17
C GLU A 26 3.49 8.97 -11.89
N SER A 27 4.29 8.62 -10.87
CA SER A 27 3.82 7.97 -9.64
C SER A 27 3.39 8.96 -8.58
N ASP A 28 2.36 8.60 -7.81
CA ASP A 28 1.89 9.42 -6.68
C ASP A 28 2.72 9.15 -5.41
N LEU A 29 3.07 7.89 -5.16
CA LEU A 29 3.95 7.45 -4.07
C LEU A 29 4.82 6.28 -4.54
N LEU A 30 5.97 6.10 -3.90
CA LEU A 30 6.73 4.86 -3.97
C LEU A 30 6.24 3.91 -2.89
N HIS A 31 5.85 2.68 -3.23
CA HIS A 31 5.48 1.67 -2.25
C HIS A 31 6.71 0.85 -1.83
N LEU A 32 6.98 0.87 -0.51
CA LEU A 32 8.13 0.21 0.11
C LEU A 32 7.64 -0.94 1.00
N ASP A 33 7.74 -2.17 0.49
CA ASP A 33 7.38 -3.39 1.20
C ASP A 33 8.50 -3.83 2.15
N VAL A 34 8.29 -3.72 3.45
CA VAL A 34 9.22 -4.13 4.50
C VAL A 34 8.77 -5.45 5.11
N MET A 35 9.60 -6.47 4.98
CA MET A 35 9.34 -7.84 5.45
C MET A 35 10.47 -8.30 6.38
N ASP A 36 10.11 -8.97 7.49
CA ASP A 36 11.06 -9.33 8.57
C ASP A 36 11.38 -10.82 8.66
N ASN A 37 10.83 -11.65 7.78
CA ASN A 37 10.92 -13.12 7.82
C ASN A 37 10.33 -13.75 9.10
N ILE A 38 9.41 -13.03 9.79
CA ILE A 38 8.68 -13.52 10.97
C ILE A 38 7.18 -13.44 10.71
N PHE A 39 6.66 -12.26 10.38
CA PHE A 39 5.25 -12.07 10.04
C PHE A 39 4.87 -12.69 8.70
N VAL A 40 5.80 -12.62 7.74
CA VAL A 40 5.72 -13.27 6.43
C VAL A 40 7.01 -14.06 6.16
N PRO A 41 7.00 -15.17 5.38
CA PRO A 41 8.17 -16.01 5.15
C PRO A 41 9.12 -15.42 4.09
N ASN A 42 9.42 -14.15 4.18
CA ASN A 42 10.33 -13.43 3.30
C ASN A 42 10.97 -12.26 4.04
N PHE A 43 12.14 -11.83 3.58
CA PHE A 43 12.86 -10.66 4.06
C PHE A 43 13.15 -9.70 2.89
N THR A 44 12.94 -8.40 3.08
CA THR A 44 13.21 -7.41 2.03
C THR A 44 14.27 -6.40 2.43
N PHE A 45 13.93 -5.49 3.33
CA PHE A 45 14.80 -4.38 3.73
C PHE A 45 14.99 -4.35 5.25
N THR A 46 16.21 -4.09 5.69
CA THR A 46 16.47 -3.65 7.06
C THR A 46 15.90 -2.25 7.28
N PHE A 47 15.76 -1.82 8.53
CA PHE A 47 15.33 -0.45 8.84
C PHE A 47 16.29 0.60 8.26
N GLU A 48 17.60 0.38 8.31
CA GLU A 48 18.57 1.35 7.78
C GLU A 48 18.51 1.43 6.24
N GLU A 49 18.30 0.33 5.53
CA GLU A 49 18.07 0.35 4.08
C GLU A 49 16.75 1.08 3.74
N SER A 50 15.67 0.78 4.46
CA SER A 50 14.38 1.47 4.31
C SER A 50 14.53 2.98 4.53
N LYS A 51 15.22 3.39 5.59
CA LYS A 51 15.50 4.79 5.93
C LYS A 51 16.30 5.50 4.84
N LYS A 52 17.24 4.79 4.21
CA LYS A 52 17.98 5.32 3.06
C LYS A 52 17.05 5.57 1.88
N VAL A 53 16.22 4.57 1.51
CA VAL A 53 15.21 4.74 0.44
C VAL A 53 14.27 5.90 0.75
N ILE A 54 13.73 5.99 1.97
CA ILE A 54 12.81 7.07 2.38
C ILE A 54 13.45 8.45 2.22
N LYS A 55 14.73 8.60 2.57
CA LYS A 55 15.42 9.90 2.52
C LYS A 55 15.86 10.31 1.12
N GLU A 56 16.23 9.34 0.29
CA GLU A 56 16.82 9.60 -1.03
C GLU A 56 15.76 9.58 -2.16
N CYS A 57 14.55 9.05 -1.89
CA CYS A 57 13.50 8.95 -2.87
C CYS A 57 12.97 10.34 -3.28
N PRO A 58 12.90 10.67 -4.59
CA PRO A 58 12.41 11.96 -5.08
C PRO A 58 10.89 12.12 -4.98
N ILE A 59 10.15 11.04 -4.72
CA ILE A 59 8.69 11.02 -4.54
C ILE A 59 8.34 10.54 -3.13
N PRO A 60 7.16 10.91 -2.57
CA PRO A 60 6.77 10.49 -1.24
C PRO A 60 6.73 8.96 -1.10
N VAL A 61 7.20 8.43 0.02
CA VAL A 61 7.26 6.97 0.28
C VAL A 61 6.08 6.54 1.13
N ASP A 62 5.39 5.49 0.69
CA ASP A 62 4.38 4.72 1.40
C ASP A 62 5.02 3.44 1.93
N SER A 63 5.32 3.39 3.23
CA SER A 63 5.96 2.24 3.86
C SER A 63 4.91 1.23 4.33
N HIS A 64 4.92 0.03 3.74
CA HIS A 64 4.07 -1.08 4.09
C HIS A 64 4.84 -2.09 4.93
N LEU A 65 4.42 -2.24 6.19
CA LEU A 65 5.15 -3.01 7.21
C LEU A 65 4.53 -4.38 7.41
N MET A 66 5.10 -5.39 6.79
CA MET A 66 4.82 -6.81 7.01
C MET A 66 5.80 -7.36 8.06
N ILE A 67 5.73 -6.85 9.29
CA ILE A 67 6.62 -7.15 10.42
C ILE A 67 5.82 -7.62 11.64
N ALA A 68 6.44 -8.43 12.50
CA ALA A 68 5.78 -9.05 13.65
C ALA A 68 5.59 -8.08 14.84
N ASP A 69 6.32 -6.97 14.89
CA ASP A 69 6.34 -6.02 16.00
C ASP A 69 6.07 -4.56 15.59
N PRO A 70 4.95 -4.27 14.85
CA PRO A 70 4.67 -2.92 14.38
C PRO A 70 4.45 -1.91 15.52
N ASP A 71 3.95 -2.34 16.67
CA ASP A 71 3.67 -1.48 17.82
C ASP A 71 4.95 -0.80 18.35
N GLU A 72 6.10 -1.47 18.21
CA GLU A 72 7.39 -0.93 18.64
C GLU A 72 8.17 -0.23 17.53
N ARG A 73 7.87 -0.52 16.27
CA ARG A 73 8.74 -0.11 15.16
C ARG A 73 8.10 0.80 14.12
N ALA A 74 6.77 0.77 13.95
CA ALA A 74 6.11 1.48 12.87
C ALA A 74 6.38 3.00 12.88
N TYR A 75 6.35 3.63 14.04
CA TYR A 75 6.63 5.06 14.18
C TYR A 75 8.05 5.46 13.73
N LEU A 76 9.00 4.53 13.75
CA LEU A 76 10.38 4.80 13.29
C LEU A 76 10.43 5.12 11.80
N TYR A 77 9.54 4.49 10.99
CA TYR A 77 9.43 4.75 9.56
C TYR A 77 8.79 6.12 9.30
N ALA A 78 7.78 6.49 10.09
CA ALA A 78 7.21 7.84 10.07
C ALA A 78 8.28 8.88 10.42
N LYS A 79 9.03 8.68 11.50
CA LYS A 79 10.14 9.53 11.93
C LYS A 79 11.28 9.61 10.91
N ALA A 80 11.49 8.56 10.12
CA ALA A 80 12.47 8.56 9.02
C ALA A 80 12.03 9.44 7.84
N GLY A 81 10.74 9.81 7.74
CA GLY A 81 10.18 10.70 6.73
C GLY A 81 9.23 10.04 5.73
N SER A 82 8.72 8.82 6.02
CA SER A 82 7.66 8.22 5.20
C SER A 82 6.43 9.13 5.16
N ALA A 83 5.85 9.31 3.98
CA ALA A 83 4.61 10.09 3.80
C ALA A 83 3.39 9.35 4.36
N SER A 84 3.40 8.02 4.28
CA SER A 84 2.45 7.12 4.92
C SER A 84 3.16 5.89 5.49
N VAL A 85 2.61 5.36 6.58
CA VAL A 85 3.06 4.11 7.20
C VAL A 85 1.84 3.23 7.42
N THR A 86 1.85 2.07 6.77
CA THR A 86 0.80 1.06 6.87
C THR A 86 1.34 -0.16 7.60
N PHE A 87 0.63 -0.61 8.63
CA PHE A 87 0.95 -1.83 9.36
C PHE A 87 -0.22 -2.81 9.33
N HIS A 88 0.06 -4.09 9.51
CA HIS A 88 -0.97 -5.13 9.53
C HIS A 88 -1.71 -5.19 10.86
N TYR A 89 -3.05 -5.20 10.80
CA TYR A 89 -3.91 -5.39 11.97
C TYR A 89 -3.55 -6.68 12.72
N GLU A 90 -3.27 -7.74 11.99
CA GLU A 90 -2.98 -9.08 12.54
C GLU A 90 -1.63 -9.16 13.27
N ALA A 91 -0.75 -8.18 13.09
CA ALA A 91 0.56 -8.12 13.76
C ALA A 91 0.55 -7.22 15.00
N SER A 92 -0.46 -6.36 15.17
CA SER A 92 -0.51 -5.38 16.25
C SER A 92 -1.30 -5.90 17.44
N LEU A 93 -0.77 -5.76 18.63
CA LEU A 93 -1.46 -6.01 19.91
C LEU A 93 -2.19 -4.77 20.41
N ASN A 94 -1.72 -3.57 20.02
CA ASN A 94 -2.26 -2.28 20.46
C ASN A 94 -2.42 -1.31 19.28
N PRO A 95 -3.32 -1.60 18.29
CA PRO A 95 -3.40 -0.81 17.07
C PRO A 95 -3.67 0.67 17.30
N MET A 96 -4.47 1.04 18.32
CA MET A 96 -4.73 2.45 18.65
C MET A 96 -3.47 3.20 19.09
N GLN A 97 -2.61 2.57 19.87
CA GLN A 97 -1.33 3.17 20.27
C GLN A 97 -0.39 3.32 19.07
N THR A 98 -0.32 2.32 18.23
CA THR A 98 0.50 2.34 17.00
C THR A 98 0.05 3.44 16.05
N ILE A 99 -1.27 3.60 15.86
CA ILE A 99 -1.88 4.69 15.08
C ILE A 99 -1.44 6.05 15.64
N SER A 100 -1.59 6.26 16.97
CA SER A 100 -1.20 7.52 17.61
C SER A 100 0.27 7.82 17.40
N ARG A 101 1.17 6.87 17.64
CA ARG A 101 2.62 7.05 17.50
C ARG A 101 3.03 7.41 16.06
N ILE A 102 2.39 6.83 15.06
CA ILE A 102 2.65 7.18 13.65
C ILE A 102 2.21 8.62 13.36
N LYS A 103 1.01 9.01 13.81
CA LYS A 103 0.47 10.36 13.63
C LYS A 103 1.28 11.43 14.35
N ASP A 104 1.80 11.13 15.52
CA ASP A 104 2.63 12.06 16.31
C ASP A 104 3.94 12.42 15.56
N GLU A 105 4.43 11.55 14.66
CA GLU A 105 5.58 11.82 13.80
C GLU A 105 5.16 12.51 12.47
N GLY A 106 3.87 12.80 12.25
CA GLY A 106 3.36 13.57 11.12
C GLY A 106 3.09 12.79 9.83
N ALA A 107 3.22 11.45 9.83
CA ALA A 107 2.89 10.61 8.69
C ALA A 107 1.40 10.26 8.65
N ARG A 108 0.86 9.97 7.44
CA ARG A 108 -0.42 9.28 7.31
C ARG A 108 -0.33 7.89 7.90
N VAL A 109 -1.39 7.45 8.57
CA VAL A 109 -1.47 6.09 9.08
C VAL A 109 -2.41 5.24 8.24
N GLY A 110 -1.87 4.10 7.77
CA GLY A 110 -2.61 3.04 7.11
C GLY A 110 -2.73 1.80 8.00
N LEU A 111 -3.84 1.08 7.84
CA LEU A 111 -4.02 -0.24 8.43
C LEU A 111 -4.26 -1.26 7.32
N ALA A 112 -3.49 -2.36 7.32
CA ALA A 112 -3.61 -3.43 6.33
C ALA A 112 -4.40 -4.62 6.88
N LEU A 113 -5.18 -5.26 6.02
CA LEU A 113 -5.90 -6.50 6.31
C LEU A 113 -5.45 -7.61 5.37
N LYS A 114 -5.08 -8.77 5.94
CA LYS A 114 -4.90 -10.01 5.17
C LYS A 114 -6.19 -10.47 4.50
N PRO A 115 -6.12 -11.31 3.45
CA PRO A 115 -7.32 -11.82 2.78
C PRO A 115 -8.33 -12.47 3.72
N ALA A 116 -7.87 -13.25 4.71
CA ALA A 116 -8.74 -13.96 5.64
C ALA A 116 -9.39 -13.06 6.72
N THR A 117 -8.87 -11.85 6.97
CA THR A 117 -9.36 -10.96 8.03
C THR A 117 -10.58 -10.17 7.56
N PRO A 118 -11.75 -10.30 8.20
CA PRO A 118 -12.95 -9.55 7.84
C PRO A 118 -12.80 -8.04 8.10
N PHE A 119 -13.41 -7.22 7.25
CA PHE A 119 -13.43 -5.76 7.44
C PHE A 119 -14.03 -5.32 8.79
N GLN A 120 -15.01 -6.07 9.31
CA GLN A 120 -15.70 -5.78 10.57
C GLN A 120 -14.76 -5.73 11.78
N GLU A 121 -13.64 -6.46 11.75
CA GLU A 121 -12.66 -6.48 12.85
C GLU A 121 -12.07 -5.10 13.13
N ILE A 122 -12.00 -4.25 12.11
CA ILE A 122 -11.36 -2.92 12.20
C ILE A 122 -12.34 -1.76 12.07
N ALA A 123 -13.65 -2.01 11.95
CA ALA A 123 -14.65 -0.97 11.69
C ALA A 123 -14.65 0.16 12.75
N SER A 124 -14.29 -0.15 14.02
CA SER A 124 -14.16 0.83 15.09
C SER A 124 -12.86 1.66 15.00
N LEU A 125 -11.85 1.19 14.28
CA LEU A 125 -10.57 1.88 14.11
C LEU A 125 -10.59 2.86 12.94
N MET A 126 -11.55 2.73 12.02
CA MET A 126 -11.60 3.49 10.77
C MET A 126 -11.54 5.01 10.96
N GLU A 127 -12.17 5.55 12.00
CA GLU A 127 -12.15 7.00 12.29
C GLU A 127 -10.77 7.56 12.62
N HIS A 128 -9.83 6.68 12.94
CA HIS A 128 -8.46 7.04 13.28
C HIS A 128 -7.47 6.83 12.12
N LEU A 129 -7.95 6.32 10.97
CA LEU A 129 -7.11 5.99 9.82
C LEU A 129 -7.15 7.07 8.74
N ASP A 130 -6.05 7.22 8.04
CA ASP A 130 -5.96 8.01 6.80
C ASP A 130 -6.02 7.12 5.56
N MET A 131 -5.73 5.80 5.73
CA MET A 131 -5.74 4.82 4.65
C MET A 131 -6.11 3.42 5.18
N LEU A 132 -6.87 2.68 4.39
CA LEU A 132 -7.11 1.24 4.58
C LEU A 132 -6.51 0.50 3.39
N LEU A 133 -5.61 -0.45 3.67
CA LEU A 133 -5.04 -1.36 2.69
C LEU A 133 -5.74 -2.73 2.78
N ILE A 134 -6.34 -3.17 1.68
CA ILE A 134 -6.86 -4.52 1.53
C ILE A 134 -5.88 -5.32 0.67
N MET A 135 -5.30 -6.37 1.26
CA MET A 135 -4.46 -7.30 0.51
C MET A 135 -5.31 -8.09 -0.48
N THR A 136 -4.90 -8.10 -1.73
CA THR A 136 -5.51 -8.89 -2.82
C THR A 136 -4.65 -10.09 -3.23
N VAL A 137 -3.69 -10.42 -2.37
CA VAL A 137 -2.87 -11.65 -2.33
C VAL A 137 -2.52 -11.95 -0.87
N GLU A 138 -2.03 -13.15 -0.57
CA GLU A 138 -1.37 -13.37 0.73
C GLU A 138 -0.08 -12.56 0.79
N PRO A 139 0.15 -11.77 1.88
CA PRO A 139 1.36 -10.96 1.98
C PRO A 139 2.63 -11.80 2.03
N GLY A 140 3.75 -11.25 1.50
CA GLY A 140 5.06 -11.88 1.59
C GLY A 140 5.81 -12.08 0.27
N PHE A 141 5.13 -12.11 -0.88
CA PHE A 141 5.78 -12.29 -2.19
C PHE A 141 5.13 -11.42 -3.26
N GLY A 142 5.95 -10.90 -4.17
CA GLY A 142 5.48 -10.22 -5.37
C GLY A 142 5.05 -11.20 -6.47
N GLY A 143 4.33 -10.69 -7.49
CA GLY A 143 3.99 -11.43 -8.71
C GLY A 143 2.90 -12.51 -8.53
N GLN A 144 2.16 -12.50 -7.44
CA GLN A 144 1.03 -13.41 -7.20
C GLN A 144 -0.20 -13.02 -8.00
N SER A 145 -1.09 -13.99 -8.22
CA SER A 145 -2.38 -13.77 -8.89
C SER A 145 -3.34 -12.97 -8.00
N PHE A 146 -4.00 -11.98 -8.58
CA PHE A 146 -5.01 -11.16 -7.92
C PHE A 146 -6.19 -11.99 -7.40
N MET A 147 -6.56 -11.82 -6.14
CA MET A 147 -7.70 -12.48 -5.51
C MET A 147 -8.98 -11.68 -5.75
N LEU A 148 -9.75 -12.06 -6.74
CA LEU A 148 -10.96 -11.34 -7.16
C LEU A 148 -12.06 -11.33 -6.09
N ASP A 149 -12.14 -12.34 -5.26
CA ASP A 149 -13.06 -12.46 -4.13
C ASP A 149 -12.85 -11.37 -3.06
N MET A 150 -11.68 -10.72 -3.02
CA MET A 150 -11.44 -9.57 -2.15
C MET A 150 -12.25 -8.32 -2.55
N MET A 151 -12.81 -8.29 -3.76
CA MET A 151 -13.58 -7.14 -4.22
C MET A 151 -14.84 -6.90 -3.39
N ASP A 152 -15.42 -7.92 -2.79
CA ASP A 152 -16.56 -7.73 -1.90
C ASP A 152 -16.15 -7.02 -0.60
N LYS A 153 -14.94 -7.30 -0.08
CA LYS A 153 -14.37 -6.58 1.06
C LYS A 153 -14.07 -5.12 0.69
N VAL A 154 -13.54 -4.87 -0.52
CA VAL A 154 -13.29 -3.51 -1.03
C VAL A 154 -14.59 -2.72 -1.13
N LYS A 155 -15.67 -3.28 -1.70
CA LYS A 155 -17.00 -2.64 -1.78
C LYS A 155 -17.57 -2.31 -0.41
N GLN A 156 -17.43 -3.23 0.55
CA GLN A 156 -17.88 -3.02 1.92
C GLN A 156 -17.13 -1.88 2.60
N ALA A 157 -15.80 -1.87 2.49
CA ALA A 157 -14.97 -0.79 3.01
C ALA A 157 -15.31 0.56 2.37
N ARG A 158 -15.47 0.61 1.04
CA ARG A 158 -15.85 1.84 0.32
C ARG A 158 -17.19 2.38 0.81
N LYS A 159 -18.20 1.52 0.95
CA LYS A 159 -19.51 1.92 1.47
C LYS A 159 -19.42 2.56 2.87
N ASP A 160 -18.61 1.99 3.76
CA ASP A 160 -18.39 2.53 5.10
C ASP A 160 -17.64 3.87 5.04
N ILE A 161 -16.58 3.96 4.26
CA ILE A 161 -15.79 5.18 4.06
C ILE A 161 -16.67 6.33 3.53
N ASP A 162 -17.49 6.07 2.55
CA ASP A 162 -18.34 7.12 1.95
C ASP A 162 -19.44 7.57 2.91
N SER A 163 -20.07 6.64 3.63
CA SER A 163 -21.19 6.94 4.52
C SER A 163 -20.76 7.61 5.83
N ARG A 164 -19.61 7.25 6.39
CA ARG A 164 -19.15 7.71 7.71
C ARG A 164 -18.06 8.78 7.63
N PHE A 165 -17.22 8.74 6.61
CA PHE A 165 -16.01 9.57 6.53
C PHE A 165 -15.96 10.46 5.28
N PHE A 166 -17.05 10.52 4.50
CA PHE A 166 -17.18 11.39 3.32
C PHE A 166 -16.04 11.18 2.30
N GLY A 167 -15.57 9.95 2.13
CA GLY A 167 -14.50 9.60 1.20
C GLY A 167 -13.10 10.09 1.59
N LYS A 168 -12.87 10.50 2.82
CA LYS A 168 -11.57 11.06 3.25
C LYS A 168 -10.48 10.02 3.43
N ILE A 169 -10.84 8.76 3.73
CA ILE A 169 -9.90 7.65 3.92
C ILE A 169 -9.57 7.06 2.56
N TRP A 170 -8.28 6.93 2.24
CA TRP A 170 -7.84 6.26 1.02
C TRP A 170 -8.10 4.76 1.12
N LEU A 171 -8.62 4.17 0.06
CA LEU A 171 -8.83 2.73 -0.02
C LEU A 171 -7.82 2.13 -1.00
N GLN A 172 -6.78 1.55 -0.42
CA GLN A 172 -5.67 0.95 -1.16
C GLN A 172 -5.88 -0.55 -1.35
N VAL A 173 -5.44 -1.07 -2.49
CA VAL A 173 -5.33 -2.50 -2.76
C VAL A 173 -3.89 -2.84 -3.15
N ASP A 174 -3.40 -3.98 -2.66
CA ASP A 174 -2.05 -4.48 -2.94
C ASP A 174 -2.06 -5.98 -3.22
N GLY A 175 -1.44 -6.32 -4.35
CA GLY A 175 -1.27 -7.70 -4.83
C GLY A 175 -1.95 -7.98 -6.18
N GLY A 176 -1.15 -8.32 -7.18
CA GLY A 176 -1.62 -8.73 -8.49
C GLY A 176 -2.31 -7.63 -9.32
N VAL A 177 -2.08 -6.36 -8.99
CA VAL A 177 -2.62 -5.22 -9.74
C VAL A 177 -1.90 -5.10 -11.08
N SER A 178 -2.69 -5.10 -12.16
CA SER A 178 -2.24 -5.03 -13.55
C SER A 178 -3.31 -4.39 -14.43
N LEU A 179 -3.08 -4.26 -15.75
CA LEU A 179 -4.09 -3.77 -16.69
C LEU A 179 -5.34 -4.66 -16.75
N GLU A 180 -5.21 -5.96 -16.42
CA GLU A 180 -6.33 -6.91 -16.41
C GLU A 180 -7.19 -6.79 -15.13
N THR A 181 -6.64 -6.31 -14.02
CA THR A 181 -7.29 -6.38 -12.70
C THR A 181 -7.69 -5.03 -12.12
N ILE A 182 -6.96 -3.95 -12.47
CA ILE A 182 -7.17 -2.62 -11.88
C ILE A 182 -8.58 -2.05 -12.12
N ALA A 183 -9.18 -2.36 -13.27
CA ALA A 183 -10.55 -1.93 -13.59
C ALA A 183 -11.55 -2.44 -12.55
N GLN A 184 -11.49 -3.73 -12.22
CA GLN A 184 -12.37 -4.37 -11.23
C GLN A 184 -12.16 -3.82 -9.82
N ALA A 185 -10.90 -3.55 -9.44
CA ALA A 185 -10.59 -2.95 -8.16
C ALA A 185 -11.13 -1.51 -8.05
N ALA A 186 -11.00 -0.70 -9.12
CA ALA A 186 -11.53 0.65 -9.18
C ALA A 186 -13.08 0.69 -9.17
N GLU A 187 -13.73 -0.19 -9.93
CA GLU A 187 -15.20 -0.38 -9.92
C GLU A 187 -15.73 -0.81 -8.54
N SER A 188 -14.91 -1.53 -7.78
CA SER A 188 -15.23 -1.94 -6.40
C SER A 188 -15.03 -0.82 -5.37
N GLY A 189 -14.42 0.30 -5.78
CA GLY A 189 -14.26 1.50 -4.95
C GLY A 189 -12.85 1.76 -4.43
N ALA A 190 -11.84 0.97 -4.84
CA ALA A 190 -10.45 1.31 -4.55
C ALA A 190 -10.05 2.60 -5.28
N ASP A 191 -9.24 3.44 -4.64
CA ASP A 191 -8.75 4.72 -5.19
C ASP A 191 -7.23 4.84 -5.17
N THR A 192 -6.55 3.85 -4.57
CA THR A 192 -5.10 3.79 -4.42
C THR A 192 -4.64 2.37 -4.75
N PHE A 193 -3.66 2.22 -5.64
CA PHE A 193 -3.31 0.93 -6.23
C PHE A 193 -1.81 0.69 -6.16
N VAL A 194 -1.41 -0.41 -5.53
CA VAL A 194 -0.02 -0.87 -5.50
C VAL A 194 0.22 -1.80 -6.68
N ALA A 195 1.19 -1.46 -7.53
CA ALA A 195 1.55 -2.23 -8.71
C ALA A 195 3.08 -2.45 -8.76
N GLY A 196 3.52 -3.68 -8.56
CA GLY A 196 4.94 -4.05 -8.60
C GLY A 196 5.33 -4.60 -9.96
N SER A 197 5.15 -5.91 -10.16
CA SER A 197 5.59 -6.63 -11.36
C SER A 197 5.02 -6.07 -12.67
N ALA A 198 3.77 -5.62 -12.68
CA ALA A 198 3.16 -5.02 -13.87
C ALA A 198 3.91 -3.76 -14.32
N VAL A 199 4.44 -2.97 -13.38
CA VAL A 199 5.20 -1.75 -13.68
C VAL A 199 6.65 -2.09 -14.02
N PHE A 200 7.38 -2.74 -13.14
CA PHE A 200 8.84 -2.92 -13.30
C PHE A 200 9.24 -3.95 -14.35
N ASN A 201 8.36 -4.88 -14.71
CA ASN A 201 8.60 -5.82 -15.84
C ASN A 201 8.19 -5.25 -17.20
N SER A 202 7.63 -4.03 -17.26
CA SER A 202 7.28 -3.40 -18.53
C SER A 202 8.49 -2.73 -19.18
N ASP A 203 8.47 -2.62 -20.52
CA ASP A 203 9.52 -1.90 -21.26
C ASP A 203 9.63 -0.43 -20.84
N ASN A 204 8.50 0.19 -20.48
CA ASN A 204 8.42 1.57 -20.03
C ASN A 204 7.55 1.69 -18.76
N PRO A 205 8.15 1.62 -17.56
CA PRO A 205 7.44 1.71 -16.30
C PRO A 205 6.59 2.97 -16.11
N GLY A 206 7.08 4.14 -16.49
CA GLY A 206 6.31 5.39 -16.40
C GLY A 206 5.04 5.34 -17.25
N SER A 207 5.15 4.91 -18.52
CA SER A 207 3.97 4.72 -19.37
C SER A 207 2.99 3.69 -18.84
N MET A 208 3.47 2.65 -18.15
CA MET A 208 2.61 1.66 -17.49
C MET A 208 1.83 2.27 -16.32
N VAL A 209 2.48 3.12 -15.52
CA VAL A 209 1.81 3.88 -14.44
C VAL A 209 0.66 4.72 -15.00
N ASP A 210 0.90 5.46 -16.10
CA ASP A 210 -0.13 6.25 -16.76
C ASP A 210 -1.26 5.40 -17.33
N ALA A 211 -0.95 4.26 -17.94
CA ALA A 211 -1.96 3.33 -18.47
C ALA A 211 -2.86 2.75 -17.37
N LEU A 212 -2.26 2.36 -16.23
CA LEU A 212 -2.99 1.90 -15.05
C LEU A 212 -3.91 3.00 -14.51
N ARG A 213 -3.39 4.22 -14.37
CA ARG A 213 -4.17 5.39 -13.91
C ARG A 213 -5.35 5.68 -14.83
N ALA A 214 -5.12 5.71 -16.14
CA ALA A 214 -6.17 5.99 -17.13
C ALA A 214 -7.29 4.95 -17.06
N LEU A 215 -6.93 3.67 -16.93
CA LEU A 215 -7.91 2.58 -16.84
C LEU A 215 -8.70 2.65 -15.54
N ALA A 216 -8.05 2.89 -14.39
CA ALA A 216 -8.71 3.05 -13.10
C ALA A 216 -9.68 4.25 -13.09
N LEU A 217 -9.28 5.40 -13.64
CA LEU A 217 -10.15 6.58 -13.78
C LEU A 217 -11.39 6.28 -14.61
N LYS A 218 -11.24 5.59 -15.74
CA LYS A 218 -12.36 5.22 -16.61
C LYS A 218 -13.35 4.28 -15.91
N SER A 219 -12.86 3.41 -15.04
CA SER A 219 -13.67 2.39 -14.33
C SER A 219 -14.32 2.94 -13.07
N SER A 220 -13.68 3.86 -12.33
CA SER A 220 -14.22 4.48 -11.13
C SER A 220 -15.36 5.48 -11.39
N ALA A 221 -15.56 5.93 -12.64
CA ALA A 221 -16.60 6.88 -13.03
C ALA A 221 -17.97 6.22 -13.33
N ARG A 222 -18.08 4.91 -13.13
CA ARG A 222 -19.32 4.15 -13.32
C ARG A 222 -19.93 3.82 -11.96
#